data_6330cc7e16ea0968d4c6068bcd1e33b9
#
_entry.id   6330cc7e16ea0968d4c6068bcd1e33b9
#
_cell.length_a   1.000
_cell.length_b   1.000
_cell.length_c   1.000
_cell.angle_alpha   90.00
_cell.angle_beta   90.00
_cell.angle_gamma   90.00
#
_symmetry.space_group_name_H-M   'P 1'
#
loop_
_entity.id
_entity.type
_entity.pdbx_description
1 polymer ?
#
loop_
_entity_poly.entity_id
_entity_poly.type
_entity_poly.pdbx_seq_one_letter_code
_entity_poly.pdbx_strand_id
1 'polypeptide(L)'
;MLRDPRAYLWDAREAADAILGFVAGVDLDSYASTPLLHSAVERKFEIIGEALGQLSKVDPSLAQRIPDMRDIIAFRNVLIHGYAGIQHRRVWDIAQSSLPGLRTIVAELLEGLGG
;
A
#
# COMPACT_ATOMS: atom_id res chain seq x y z
N MET A 1 -12.62 -14.24 13.47
CA MET A 1 -13.31 -14.53 12.21
C MET A 1 -12.56 -13.94 11.03
N LEU A 2 -12.37 -14.71 9.98
CA LEU A 2 -11.70 -14.23 8.77
C LEU A 2 -12.66 -13.36 7.96
N ARG A 3 -12.14 -12.22 7.46
CA ARG A 3 -12.90 -11.34 6.59
C ARG A 3 -12.98 -11.93 5.18
N ASP A 4 -13.99 -11.51 4.42
CA ASP A 4 -14.08 -11.82 2.99
C ASP A 4 -12.83 -11.26 2.28
N PRO A 5 -12.18 -12.01 1.37
CA PRO A 5 -11.04 -11.50 0.60
C PRO A 5 -11.28 -10.14 -0.06
N ARG A 6 -12.52 -9.88 -0.49
CA ARG A 6 -12.88 -8.59 -1.08
C ARG A 6 -12.65 -7.42 -0.13
N ALA A 7 -12.84 -7.62 1.17
CA ALA A 7 -12.64 -6.56 2.16
C ALA A 7 -11.18 -6.13 2.22
N TYR A 8 -10.25 -7.08 2.15
CA TYR A 8 -8.82 -6.76 2.15
C TYR A 8 -8.39 -6.03 0.86
N LEU A 9 -8.90 -6.48 -0.28
CA LEU A 9 -8.63 -5.80 -1.55
C LEU A 9 -9.20 -4.37 -1.54
N TRP A 10 -10.40 -4.20 -1.00
CA TRP A 10 -11.03 -2.90 -0.88
C TRP A 10 -10.20 -1.97 0.01
N ASP A 11 -9.74 -2.46 1.18
CA ASP A 11 -8.90 -1.67 2.09
C ASP A 11 -7.61 -1.24 1.39
N ALA A 12 -6.96 -2.16 0.65
CA ALA A 12 -5.73 -1.85 -0.06
C ALA A 12 -5.97 -0.81 -1.17
N ARG A 13 -7.06 -0.95 -1.92
CA ARG A 13 -7.40 0.02 -2.97
C ARG A 13 -7.68 1.41 -2.39
N GLU A 14 -8.46 1.49 -1.32
CA GLU A 14 -8.79 2.77 -0.70
C GLU A 14 -7.55 3.45 -0.15
N ALA A 15 -6.65 2.68 0.48
CA ALA A 15 -5.40 3.23 0.99
C ALA A 15 -4.49 3.70 -0.16
N ALA A 16 -4.42 2.94 -1.26
CA ALA A 16 -3.65 3.35 -2.44
C ALA A 16 -4.20 4.64 -3.04
N ASP A 17 -5.51 4.74 -3.18
CA ASP A 17 -6.16 5.95 -3.71
C ASP A 17 -5.89 7.16 -2.81
N ALA A 18 -5.91 6.96 -1.49
CA ALA A 18 -5.59 8.03 -0.54
C ALA A 18 -4.15 8.53 -0.74
N ILE A 19 -3.17 7.62 -0.87
CA ILE A 19 -1.78 8.02 -1.10
C ILE A 19 -1.66 8.81 -2.40
N LEU A 20 -2.24 8.30 -3.48
CA LEU A 20 -2.17 8.98 -4.78
C LEU A 20 -2.76 10.38 -4.71
N GLY A 21 -3.85 10.56 -3.95
CA GLY A 21 -4.44 11.88 -3.72
C GLY A 21 -3.54 12.78 -2.88
N PHE A 22 -2.92 12.23 -1.82
CA PHE A 22 -2.04 13.02 -0.94
C PHE A 22 -0.81 13.57 -1.67
N VAL A 23 -0.24 12.79 -2.59
CA VAL A 23 1.00 13.18 -3.28
C VAL A 23 0.76 13.86 -4.61
N ALA A 24 -0.48 13.97 -5.06
CA ALA A 24 -0.81 14.61 -6.34
C ALA A 24 -0.33 16.07 -6.34
N GLY A 25 0.51 16.41 -7.32
CA GLY A 25 1.04 17.76 -7.44
C GLY A 25 2.09 18.15 -6.40
N VAL A 26 2.55 17.20 -5.59
CA VAL A 26 3.55 17.44 -4.54
C VAL A 26 4.92 16.96 -5.04
N ASP A 27 5.95 17.78 -4.84
CA ASP A 27 7.32 17.36 -5.17
C ASP A 27 8.01 16.69 -3.97
N LEU A 28 9.19 16.09 -4.21
CA LEU A 28 9.92 15.39 -3.18
C LEU A 28 10.30 16.29 -1.99
N ASP A 29 10.75 17.50 -2.26
CA ASP A 29 11.17 18.42 -1.20
C ASP A 29 9.99 18.77 -0.29
N SER A 30 8.84 19.06 -0.85
CA SER A 30 7.63 19.34 -0.09
C SER A 30 7.16 18.13 0.69
N TYR A 31 7.22 16.95 0.07
CA TYR A 31 6.87 15.69 0.73
C TYR A 31 7.76 15.45 1.96
N ALA A 32 9.07 15.54 1.77
CA ALA A 32 10.04 15.26 2.84
C ALA A 32 9.99 16.27 3.98
N SER A 33 9.62 17.51 3.67
CA SER A 33 9.59 18.60 4.67
C SER A 33 8.24 18.79 5.35
N THR A 34 7.24 17.99 5.02
CA THR A 34 5.89 18.10 5.59
C THR A 34 5.56 16.85 6.42
N PRO A 35 5.85 16.86 7.75
CA PRO A 35 5.64 15.69 8.59
C PRO A 35 4.22 15.13 8.56
N LEU A 36 3.22 15.99 8.52
CA LEU A 36 1.84 15.55 8.44
C LEU A 36 1.60 14.71 7.18
N LEU A 37 2.17 15.14 6.06
CA LEU A 37 2.02 14.47 4.78
C LEU A 37 2.74 13.12 4.75
N HIS A 38 4.04 13.09 5.07
CA HIS A 38 4.77 11.81 5.00
C HIS A 38 4.29 10.81 6.05
N SER A 39 3.81 11.28 7.20
CA SER A 39 3.22 10.39 8.20
C SER A 39 1.92 9.77 7.70
N ALA A 40 1.06 10.56 7.05
CA ALA A 40 -0.18 10.06 6.48
C ALA A 40 0.07 9.02 5.38
N VAL A 41 1.04 9.28 4.50
CA VAL A 41 1.40 8.34 3.42
C VAL A 41 1.94 7.04 4.01
N GLU A 42 2.85 7.12 4.97
CA GLU A 42 3.41 5.93 5.61
C GLU A 42 2.33 5.09 6.28
N ARG A 43 1.39 5.72 6.96
CA ARG A 43 0.28 4.98 7.59
C ARG A 43 -0.56 4.25 6.56
N LYS A 44 -0.83 4.86 5.41
CA LYS A 44 -1.60 4.20 4.35
C LYS A 44 -0.83 3.04 3.72
N PHE A 45 0.49 3.15 3.57
CA PHE A 45 1.30 2.02 3.13
C PHE A 45 1.28 0.87 4.14
N GLU A 46 1.27 1.17 5.44
CA GLU A 46 1.12 0.14 6.46
C GLU A 46 -0.21 -0.61 6.30
N ILE A 47 -1.28 0.12 6.04
CA ILE A 47 -2.61 -0.47 5.82
C ILE A 47 -2.60 -1.39 4.60
N ILE A 48 -1.97 -0.97 3.49
CA ILE A 48 -1.85 -1.80 2.30
C ILE A 48 -1.13 -3.11 2.63
N GLY A 49 0.03 -3.03 3.27
CA GLY A 49 0.81 -4.21 3.63
C GLY A 49 0.08 -5.14 4.58
N GLU A 50 -0.63 -4.59 5.55
CA GLU A 50 -1.42 -5.37 6.49
C GLU A 50 -2.59 -6.08 5.80
N ALA A 51 -3.33 -5.35 4.95
CA ALA A 51 -4.47 -5.92 4.23
C ALA A 51 -4.03 -7.03 3.28
N LEU A 52 -2.98 -6.80 2.49
CA LEU A 52 -2.49 -7.80 1.54
C LEU A 52 -1.81 -8.97 2.25
N GLY A 53 -1.17 -8.73 3.39
CA GLY A 53 -0.62 -9.79 4.23
C GLY A 53 -1.73 -10.70 4.77
N GLN A 54 -2.84 -10.14 5.22
CA GLN A 54 -3.99 -10.93 5.66
C GLN A 54 -4.64 -11.66 4.48
N LEU A 55 -4.74 -11.02 3.33
CA LEU A 55 -5.25 -11.66 2.12
C LEU A 55 -4.46 -12.93 1.79
N SER A 56 -3.13 -12.88 1.90
CA SER A 56 -2.28 -14.03 1.60
C SER A 56 -2.53 -15.21 2.55
N LYS A 57 -3.04 -14.94 3.74
CA LYS A 57 -3.39 -15.99 4.71
C LYS A 57 -4.76 -16.61 4.44
N VAL A 58 -5.73 -15.80 4.04
CA VAL A 58 -7.11 -16.28 3.83
C VAL A 58 -7.35 -16.79 2.43
N ASP A 59 -6.62 -16.30 1.44
CA ASP A 59 -6.76 -16.73 0.05
C ASP A 59 -5.42 -16.66 -0.68
N PRO A 60 -4.53 -17.65 -0.43
CA PRO A 60 -3.20 -17.66 -1.05
C PRO A 60 -3.23 -17.64 -2.58
N SER A 61 -4.20 -18.31 -3.20
CA SER A 61 -4.32 -18.37 -4.65
C SER A 61 -4.57 -16.98 -5.24
N LEU A 62 -5.45 -16.22 -4.61
CA LEU A 62 -5.76 -14.86 -5.03
C LEU A 62 -4.55 -13.95 -4.81
N ALA A 63 -3.89 -14.08 -3.68
CA ALA A 63 -2.71 -13.28 -3.34
C ALA A 63 -1.56 -13.50 -4.32
N GLN A 64 -1.41 -14.71 -4.87
CA GLN A 64 -0.37 -15.02 -5.86
C GLN A 64 -0.53 -14.22 -7.14
N ARG A 65 -1.69 -13.68 -7.40
CA ARG A 65 -1.95 -12.84 -8.56
C ARG A 65 -1.44 -11.40 -8.39
N ILE A 66 -0.98 -11.06 -7.18
CA ILE A 66 -0.38 -9.76 -6.87
C ILE A 66 1.14 -9.93 -6.93
N PRO A 67 1.84 -9.28 -7.89
CA PRO A 67 3.29 -9.39 -7.96
C PRO A 67 3.95 -8.70 -6.76
N ASP A 68 5.15 -9.14 -6.43
CA ASP A 68 5.99 -8.53 -5.39
C ASP A 68 5.37 -8.53 -3.99
N MET A 69 4.50 -9.49 -3.70
CA MET A 69 3.83 -9.59 -2.40
C MET A 69 4.84 -9.62 -1.24
N ARG A 70 5.95 -10.34 -1.41
CA ARG A 70 7.00 -10.43 -0.39
C ARG A 70 7.61 -9.07 -0.10
N ASP A 71 7.85 -8.27 -1.14
CA ASP A 71 8.42 -6.93 -1.00
C ASP A 71 7.43 -5.98 -0.33
N ILE A 72 6.15 -6.11 -0.64
CA ILE A 72 5.09 -5.31 -0.02
C ILE A 72 5.05 -5.56 1.48
N ILE A 73 5.09 -6.82 1.90
CA ILE A 73 5.06 -7.18 3.31
C ILE A 73 6.35 -6.73 4.01
N ALA A 74 7.50 -6.87 3.36
CA ALA A 74 8.78 -6.42 3.89
C ALA A 74 8.79 -4.90 4.10
N PHE A 75 8.25 -4.16 3.16
CA PHE A 75 8.16 -2.70 3.27
C PHE A 75 7.27 -2.28 4.44
N ARG A 76 6.12 -2.95 4.60
CA ARG A 76 5.24 -2.71 5.76
C ARG A 76 5.99 -2.91 7.07
N ASN A 77 6.81 -3.96 7.16
CA ASN A 77 7.59 -4.23 8.36
C ASN A 77 8.64 -3.15 8.63
N VAL A 78 9.28 -2.63 7.57
CA VAL A 78 10.22 -1.51 7.71
C VAL A 78 9.51 -0.28 8.27
N LEU A 79 8.32 0.05 7.77
CA LEU A 79 7.56 1.20 8.24
C LEU A 79 7.15 1.08 9.71
N ILE A 80 6.80 -0.12 10.16
CA ILE A 80 6.35 -0.34 11.53
C ILE A 80 7.51 -0.37 12.52
N HIS A 81 8.61 -1.02 12.14
CA HIS A 81 9.72 -1.29 13.06
C HIS A 81 10.94 -0.40 12.86
N GLY A 82 11.07 0.21 11.68
CA GLY A 82 12.23 1.01 11.33
C GLY A 82 11.98 2.51 11.30
N TYR A 83 11.03 3.01 12.04
CA TYR A 83 10.59 4.40 11.96
C TYR A 83 11.73 5.42 12.08
N ALA A 84 12.76 5.13 12.83
CA ALA A 84 13.91 6.04 12.99
C ALA A 84 14.81 6.08 11.75
N GLY A 85 14.74 5.06 10.88
CA GLY A 85 15.56 4.96 9.69
C GLY A 85 14.79 5.08 8.37
N ILE A 86 13.52 5.48 8.42
CA ILE A 86 12.72 5.62 7.20
C ILE A 86 13.24 6.77 6.37
N GLN A 87 13.55 6.49 5.10
CA GLN A 87 14.00 7.49 4.13
C GLN A 87 12.80 7.97 3.33
N HIS A 88 12.47 9.24 3.44
CA HIS A 88 11.31 9.84 2.77
C HIS A 88 11.39 9.71 1.25
N ARG A 89 12.58 9.84 0.69
CA ARG A 89 12.77 9.68 -0.76
C ARG A 89 12.37 8.27 -1.22
N ARG A 90 12.71 7.24 -0.45
CA ARG A 90 12.38 5.86 -0.80
C ARG A 90 10.87 5.66 -0.81
N VAL A 91 10.19 6.17 0.21
CA VAL A 91 8.72 6.07 0.28
C VAL A 91 8.09 6.85 -0.88
N TRP A 92 8.61 8.04 -1.15
CA TRP A 92 8.18 8.86 -2.27
C TRP A 92 8.33 8.11 -3.61
N ASP A 93 9.50 7.52 -3.85
CA ASP A 93 9.77 6.78 -5.09
C ASP A 93 8.81 5.60 -5.26
N ILE A 94 8.50 4.89 -4.19
CA ILE A 94 7.54 3.78 -4.21
C ILE A 94 6.14 4.30 -4.56
N ALA A 95 5.73 5.42 -3.98
CA ALA A 95 4.43 6.03 -4.27
C ALA A 95 4.32 6.47 -5.73
N GLN A 96 5.42 6.94 -6.33
CA GLN A 96 5.43 7.40 -7.72
C GLN A 96 5.54 6.25 -8.72
N SER A 97 6.36 5.24 -8.43
CA SER A 97 6.73 4.21 -9.40
C SER A 97 5.93 2.92 -9.26
N SER A 98 5.80 2.40 -8.05
CA SER A 98 5.24 1.06 -7.81
C SER A 98 3.75 1.08 -7.48
N LEU A 99 3.31 2.10 -6.76
CA LEU A 99 1.95 2.15 -6.25
C LEU A 99 0.87 2.19 -7.33
N PRO A 100 1.02 2.98 -8.42
CA PRO A 100 -0.04 3.03 -9.44
C PRO A 100 -0.35 1.66 -10.06
N GLY A 101 0.70 0.88 -10.35
CA GLY A 101 0.53 -0.46 -10.89
C GLY A 101 -0.14 -1.42 -9.91
N LEU A 102 0.27 -1.35 -8.65
CA LEU A 102 -0.35 -2.16 -7.60
C LEU A 102 -1.84 -1.82 -7.44
N ARG A 103 -2.16 -0.54 -7.42
CA ARG A 103 -3.55 -0.08 -7.31
C ARG A 103 -4.39 -0.65 -8.45
N THR A 104 -3.86 -0.63 -9.67
CA THR A 104 -4.56 -1.17 -10.85
C THR A 104 -4.85 -2.67 -10.66
N ILE A 105 -3.84 -3.43 -10.24
CA ILE A 105 -4.00 -4.89 -10.05
C ILE A 105 -5.03 -5.19 -8.95
N VAL A 106 -4.94 -4.50 -7.83
CA VAL A 106 -5.87 -4.69 -6.71
C VAL A 106 -7.29 -4.37 -7.15
N ALA A 107 -7.49 -3.28 -7.88
CA ALA A 107 -8.80 -2.89 -8.38
C ALA A 107 -9.37 -3.93 -9.35
N GLU A 108 -8.54 -4.46 -10.25
CA GLU A 108 -8.97 -5.50 -11.21
C GLU A 108 -9.38 -6.78 -10.50
N LEU A 109 -8.62 -7.21 -9.49
CA LEU A 109 -8.95 -8.40 -8.71
C LEU A 109 -10.27 -8.21 -7.96
N LEU A 110 -10.47 -7.04 -7.39
CA LEU A 110 -11.70 -6.73 -6.66
C LEU A 110 -12.91 -6.75 -7.60
N GLU A 111 -12.79 -6.13 -8.78
CA GLU A 111 -13.85 -6.16 -9.80
C GLU A 111 -14.17 -7.58 -10.23
N GLY A 112 -13.14 -8.42 -10.41
CA GLY A 112 -13.30 -9.82 -10.79
C GLY A 112 -14.07 -10.64 -9.77
N LEU A 113 -14.10 -10.21 -8.51
CA LEU A 113 -14.86 -10.86 -7.43
C LEU A 113 -16.26 -10.25 -7.25
N GLY A 114 -16.64 -9.33 -8.11
CA GLY A 114 -17.96 -8.69 -8.01
C GLY A 114 -18.02 -7.60 -6.94
N GLY A 115 -16.85 -7.17 -6.50
CA GLY A 115 -16.74 -6.12 -5.48
C GLY A 115 -16.38 -4.78 -6.08
#